data_fca419cebd68478b5b706b741f0a5025
#
_entry.id   fca419cebd68478b5b706b741f0a5025
#
_cell.length_a   1.000
_cell.length_b   1.000
_cell.length_c   1.000
_cell.angle_alpha   90.00
_cell.angle_beta   90.00
_cell.angle_gamma   90.00
#
_symmetry.space_group_name_H-M   'P 1'
#
loop_
_entity.id
_entity.type
_entity.pdbx_description
1 polymer ?
#
loop_
_entity_poly.entity_id
_entity_poly.type
_entity_poly.pdbx_seq_one_letter_code
_entity_poly.pdbx_strand_id
1 'polypeptide(L)'
;KLSAATDINVDNGNVHYFSTNETTTATPNITSTVGLNTSLDTGDTLTVAIIYKPNNAGYYAQLTIDGVAQTEEWLGGSAPAAASSGGYDVNTYNIIKTGDAAYIVLANTVNFA
;
A
#
# COMPACT_ATOMS: atom_id res chain seq x y z
N LYS A 1 -12.75 -4.79 5.42
CA LYS A 1 -11.53 -4.17 5.95
C LYS A 1 -10.29 -4.96 5.55
N LEU A 2 -9.18 -4.28 5.39
CA LEU A 2 -7.94 -4.89 4.90
C LEU A 2 -7.35 -5.89 5.91
N SER A 3 -7.53 -5.67 7.21
CA SER A 3 -7.06 -6.61 8.22
C SER A 3 -7.61 -8.03 8.05
N ALA A 4 -8.68 -8.18 7.28
CA ALA A 4 -9.25 -9.50 6.95
C ALA A 4 -8.64 -10.12 5.68
N ALA A 5 -8.00 -9.31 4.82
CA ALA A 5 -7.39 -9.77 3.57
C ALA A 5 -6.30 -8.77 3.15
N THR A 6 -5.06 -9.06 3.51
CA THR A 6 -3.96 -8.11 3.33
C THR A 6 -3.36 -8.10 1.93
N ASP A 7 -3.64 -9.09 1.10
CA ASP A 7 -3.12 -9.14 -0.26
C ASP A 7 -3.82 -8.15 -1.17
N ILE A 8 -3.03 -7.28 -1.77
CA ILE A 8 -3.45 -6.34 -2.82
C ILE A 8 -2.93 -6.91 -4.13
N ASN A 9 -3.77 -7.69 -4.79
CA ASN A 9 -3.41 -8.29 -6.07
C ASN A 9 -3.69 -7.28 -7.19
N VAL A 10 -2.63 -6.77 -7.83
CA VAL A 10 -2.73 -5.74 -8.86
C VAL A 10 -3.36 -6.26 -10.16
N ASP A 11 -3.48 -7.57 -10.34
CA ASP A 11 -4.22 -8.14 -11.46
C ASP A 11 -5.73 -7.84 -11.36
N ASN A 12 -6.22 -7.56 -10.16
CA ASN A 12 -7.61 -7.14 -9.90
C ASN A 12 -7.80 -5.61 -9.98
N GLY A 13 -6.80 -4.90 -10.45
CA GLY A 13 -6.79 -3.44 -10.57
C GLY A 13 -5.78 -2.80 -9.62
N ASN A 14 -5.47 -1.54 -9.90
CA ASN A 14 -4.46 -0.78 -9.15
C ASN A 14 -5.08 0.04 -8.01
N VAL A 15 -6.40 0.16 -7.97
CA VAL A 15 -7.12 0.89 -6.91
C VAL A 15 -8.01 -0.09 -6.17
N HIS A 16 -7.82 -0.20 -4.86
CA HIS A 16 -8.57 -1.10 -4.00
C HIS A 16 -9.32 -0.29 -2.95
N TYR A 17 -10.62 -0.55 -2.80
CA TYR A 17 -11.46 0.11 -1.82
C TYR A 17 -11.96 -0.87 -0.77
N PHE A 18 -11.72 -0.55 0.50
CA PHE A 18 -12.17 -1.32 1.66
C PHE A 18 -13.25 -0.53 2.39
N SER A 19 -14.49 -0.99 2.32
CA SER A 19 -15.68 -0.25 2.74
C SER A 19 -16.02 -0.36 4.23
N THR A 20 -15.39 -1.29 4.94
CA THR A 20 -15.63 -1.52 6.38
C THR A 20 -14.59 -0.76 7.20
N ASN A 21 -15.02 -0.13 8.30
CA ASN A 21 -14.11 0.56 9.21
C ASN A 21 -12.97 -0.35 9.65
N GLU A 22 -11.76 0.16 9.59
CA GLU A 22 -10.58 -0.54 10.07
C GLU A 22 -10.60 -0.59 11.61
N THR A 23 -10.14 -1.69 12.16
CA THR A 23 -10.12 -1.91 13.62
C THR A 23 -8.72 -2.20 14.14
N THR A 24 -7.77 -2.48 13.27
CA THR A 24 -6.38 -2.75 13.60
C THR A 24 -5.49 -2.18 12.52
N THR A 25 -4.24 -1.87 12.87
CA THR A 25 -3.22 -1.56 11.88
C THR A 25 -2.81 -2.84 11.17
N ALA A 26 -2.81 -2.81 9.84
CA ALA A 26 -2.42 -3.96 9.03
C ALA A 26 -1.36 -3.56 8.00
N THR A 27 -0.59 -4.51 7.55
CA THR A 27 0.44 -4.32 6.53
C THR A 27 -0.10 -4.82 5.19
N PRO A 28 -0.30 -3.94 4.19
CA PRO A 28 -0.72 -4.40 2.87
C PRO A 28 0.42 -5.15 2.20
N ASN A 29 0.09 -6.20 1.49
CA ASN A 29 1.02 -6.96 0.66
C ASN A 29 0.69 -6.73 -0.81
N ILE A 30 1.56 -6.01 -1.51
CA ILE A 30 1.36 -5.74 -2.93
C ILE A 30 1.94 -6.92 -3.71
N THR A 31 1.09 -7.54 -4.51
CA THR A 31 1.48 -8.73 -5.26
C THR A 31 0.68 -8.84 -6.57
N SER A 32 0.97 -9.86 -7.35
CA SER A 32 0.17 -10.29 -8.49
C SER A 32 0.01 -11.80 -8.44
N THR A 33 -0.80 -12.37 -9.32
CA THR A 33 -1.04 -13.82 -9.35
C THR A 33 0.26 -14.63 -9.53
N VAL A 34 1.21 -14.10 -10.30
CA VAL A 34 2.51 -14.74 -10.53
C VAL A 34 3.65 -14.14 -9.71
N GLY A 35 3.32 -13.20 -8.80
CA GLY A 35 4.29 -12.39 -8.07
C GLY A 35 4.64 -11.09 -8.81
N LEU A 36 4.75 -10.00 -8.06
CA LEU A 36 5.02 -8.68 -8.64
C LEU A 36 6.38 -8.63 -9.33
N ASN A 37 7.37 -9.31 -8.75
CA ASN A 37 8.70 -9.39 -9.35
C ASN A 37 8.71 -10.03 -10.75
N THR A 38 7.82 -10.99 -10.97
CA THR A 38 7.65 -11.62 -12.30
C THR A 38 6.83 -10.74 -13.24
N SER A 39 5.82 -10.04 -12.72
CA SER A 39 4.93 -9.18 -13.51
C SER A 39 5.61 -7.92 -14.01
N LEU A 40 6.56 -7.37 -13.27
CA LEU A 40 7.28 -6.15 -13.62
C LEU A 40 8.67 -6.47 -14.18
N ASP A 41 9.06 -5.75 -15.22
CA ASP A 41 10.44 -5.71 -15.70
C ASP A 41 11.22 -4.61 -14.96
N THR A 42 12.54 -4.77 -14.89
CA THR A 42 13.41 -3.73 -14.34
C THR A 42 13.20 -2.42 -15.12
N GLY A 43 12.95 -1.34 -14.39
CA GLY A 43 12.61 -0.02 -14.95
C GLY A 43 11.12 0.25 -15.05
N ASP A 44 10.26 -0.76 -14.87
CA ASP A 44 8.82 -0.57 -14.84
C ASP A 44 8.38 0.16 -13.58
N THR A 45 7.31 0.95 -13.69
CA THR A 45 6.66 1.62 -12.58
C THR A 45 5.21 1.16 -12.45
N LEU A 46 4.73 1.14 -11.21
CA LEU A 46 3.36 0.77 -10.87
C LEU A 46 2.84 1.72 -9.81
N THR A 47 1.65 2.26 -10.01
CA THR A 47 0.95 3.04 -8.98
C THR A 47 -0.19 2.21 -8.41
N VAL A 48 -0.21 2.08 -7.07
CA VAL A 48 -1.26 1.38 -6.33
C VAL A 48 -1.88 2.35 -5.34
N ALA A 49 -3.20 2.42 -5.30
CA ALA A 49 -3.92 3.21 -4.32
C ALA A 49 -4.82 2.30 -3.47
N ILE A 50 -4.78 2.49 -2.16
CA ILE A 50 -5.64 1.81 -1.21
C ILE A 50 -6.51 2.87 -0.54
N ILE A 51 -7.81 2.75 -0.72
CA ILE A 51 -8.81 3.62 -0.11
C ILE A 51 -9.47 2.84 1.01
N TYR A 52 -9.48 3.39 2.22
CA TYR A 52 -10.07 2.71 3.35
C TYR A 52 -10.75 3.70 4.31
N LYS A 53 -11.56 3.18 5.21
CA LYS A 53 -12.23 3.95 6.26
C LYS A 53 -11.43 3.81 7.55
N PRO A 54 -10.62 4.80 7.90
CA PRO A 54 -9.82 4.75 9.11
C PRO A 54 -10.72 4.92 10.34
N ASN A 55 -10.26 4.39 11.44
CA ASN A 55 -10.89 4.55 12.74
C ASN A 55 -9.77 4.50 13.79
N ASN A 56 -8.83 5.43 13.71
CA ASN A 56 -7.56 5.43 14.42
C ASN A 56 -6.72 4.16 14.14
N ALA A 57 -7.04 3.45 13.09
CA ALA A 57 -6.36 2.25 12.62
C ALA A 57 -6.32 2.27 11.08
N GLY A 58 -5.31 1.67 10.49
CA GLY A 58 -5.16 1.68 9.03
C GLY A 58 -3.77 1.25 8.57
N TYR A 59 -3.31 1.79 7.47
CA TYR A 59 -2.13 1.32 6.73
C TYR A 59 -1.07 2.41 6.59
N TYR A 60 -0.79 3.10 7.65
CA TYR A 60 0.17 4.19 7.67
C TYR A 60 1.61 3.70 7.92
N ALA A 61 1.80 2.40 8.00
CA ALA A 61 3.08 1.79 8.30
C ALA A 61 3.68 1.10 7.07
N GLN A 62 4.53 0.14 7.29
CA GLN A 62 5.28 -0.59 6.29
C GLN A 62 4.37 -1.44 5.39
N LEU A 63 4.72 -1.55 4.12
CA LEU A 63 4.12 -2.52 3.21
C LEU A 63 5.09 -3.67 2.91
N THR A 64 4.55 -4.75 2.36
CA THR A 64 5.35 -5.81 1.77
C THR A 64 5.09 -5.88 0.27
N ILE A 65 6.06 -6.39 -0.47
CA ILE A 65 5.92 -6.78 -1.87
C ILE A 65 6.27 -8.24 -1.98
N ASP A 66 5.34 -9.05 -2.48
CA ASP A 66 5.49 -10.51 -2.54
C ASP A 66 5.91 -11.11 -1.19
N GLY A 67 5.38 -10.58 -0.10
CA GLY A 67 5.65 -11.01 1.27
C GLY A 67 6.94 -10.47 1.88
N VAL A 68 7.73 -9.68 1.16
CA VAL A 68 8.99 -9.13 1.64
C VAL A 68 8.80 -7.67 2.06
N ALA A 69 9.20 -7.35 3.30
CA ALA A 69 9.09 -5.99 3.83
C ALA A 69 9.90 -4.99 3.00
N GLN A 70 9.30 -3.83 2.75
CA GLN A 70 9.91 -2.73 2.00
C GLN A 70 10.19 -1.55 2.92
N THR A 71 11.14 -0.72 2.51
CA THR A 71 11.36 0.60 3.12
C THR A 71 10.72 1.63 2.19
N GLU A 72 9.70 2.33 2.68
CA GLU A 72 9.02 3.35 1.91
C GLU A 72 9.71 4.70 2.09
N GLU A 73 9.80 5.45 0.99
CA GLU A 73 10.14 6.87 1.02
C GLU A 73 8.82 7.65 1.10
N TRP A 74 8.55 8.27 2.24
CA TRP A 74 7.31 8.99 2.48
C TRP A 74 7.38 10.44 2.03
N LEU A 75 6.28 10.94 1.48
CA LEU A 75 6.13 12.36 1.18
C LEU A 75 6.37 13.18 2.45
N GLY A 76 7.25 14.16 2.37
CA GLY A 76 7.64 14.99 3.52
C GLY A 76 8.68 14.36 4.44
N GLY A 77 9.17 13.17 4.14
CA GLY A 77 10.33 12.55 4.80
C GLY A 77 10.00 11.63 5.96
N SER A 78 8.73 11.46 6.34
CA SER A 78 8.36 10.53 7.41
C SER A 78 6.96 9.95 7.21
N ALA A 79 6.82 8.69 7.65
CA ALA A 79 5.53 8.03 7.67
C ALA A 79 4.55 8.76 8.60
N PRO A 80 3.23 8.69 8.33
CA PRO A 80 2.24 9.20 9.28
C PRO A 80 2.39 8.52 10.64
N ALA A 81 2.17 9.27 11.71
CA ALA A 81 2.27 8.74 13.08
C ALA A 81 1.09 7.83 13.43
N ALA A 82 -0.07 8.05 12.80
CA ALA A 82 -1.29 7.29 13.02
C ALA A 82 -2.22 7.43 11.82
N ALA A 83 -3.18 6.51 11.72
CA ALA A 83 -4.29 6.65 10.80
C ALA A 83 -5.26 7.73 11.29
N SER A 84 -6.05 8.28 10.39
CA SER A 84 -7.05 9.29 10.71
C SER A 84 -8.17 8.71 11.58
N SER A 85 -8.91 9.58 12.27
CA SER A 85 -10.00 9.13 13.14
C SER A 85 -11.31 8.89 12.39
N GLY A 86 -11.44 9.40 11.16
CA GLY A 86 -12.65 9.27 10.36
C GLY A 86 -12.44 9.69 8.91
N GLY A 87 -13.53 9.76 8.16
CA GLY A 87 -13.48 10.03 6.74
C GLY A 87 -12.92 8.86 5.94
N TYR A 88 -12.13 9.18 4.93
CA TYR A 88 -11.44 8.21 4.10
C TYR A 88 -9.96 8.57 4.04
N ASP A 89 -9.11 7.55 4.27
CA ASP A 89 -7.69 7.67 3.96
C ASP A 89 -7.40 7.04 2.61
N VAL A 90 -6.54 7.67 1.84
CA VAL A 90 -6.03 7.13 0.59
C VAL A 90 -4.52 7.03 0.71
N ASN A 91 -4.02 5.79 0.69
CA ASN A 91 -2.60 5.52 0.58
C ASN A 91 -2.25 5.28 -0.87
N THR A 92 -1.29 6.04 -1.38
CA THR A 92 -0.79 5.88 -2.75
C THR A 92 0.66 5.46 -2.70
N TYR A 93 0.99 4.41 -3.43
CA TYR A 93 2.34 3.89 -3.55
C TYR A 93 2.75 3.91 -5.02
N ASN A 94 3.84 4.61 -5.34
CA ASN A 94 4.51 4.51 -6.63
C ASN A 94 5.67 3.56 -6.45
N ILE A 95 5.63 2.43 -7.14
CA ILE A 95 6.60 1.35 -7.03
C ILE A 95 7.42 1.33 -8.31
N ILE A 96 8.73 1.38 -8.18
CA ILE A 96 9.67 1.33 -9.30
C ILE A 96 10.53 0.08 -9.10
N LYS A 97 10.50 -0.85 -10.04
CA LYS A 97 11.39 -2.01 -10.00
C LYS A 97 12.78 -1.60 -10.49
N THR A 98 13.78 -1.72 -9.63
CA THR A 98 15.15 -1.30 -9.91
C THR A 98 16.07 -2.47 -10.24
N GLY A 99 15.64 -3.70 -9.95
CA GLY A 99 16.40 -4.92 -10.19
C GLY A 99 15.59 -6.14 -9.79
N ASP A 100 16.21 -7.31 -9.74
CA ASP A 100 15.56 -8.53 -9.31
C ASP A 100 15.14 -8.41 -7.82
N ALA A 101 13.83 -8.49 -7.57
CA ALA A 101 13.22 -8.32 -6.26
C ALA A 101 13.66 -7.04 -5.51
N ALA A 102 14.03 -5.99 -6.26
CA ALA A 102 14.48 -4.71 -5.73
C ALA A 102 13.56 -3.58 -6.20
N TYR A 103 13.12 -2.72 -5.27
CA TYR A 103 12.12 -1.69 -5.54
C TYR A 103 12.45 -0.39 -4.83
N ILE A 104 12.05 0.73 -5.44
CA ILE A 104 11.86 2.01 -4.76
C ILE A 104 10.36 2.17 -4.57
N VAL A 105 9.94 2.53 -3.36
CA VAL A 105 8.52 2.75 -3.03
C VAL A 105 8.35 4.18 -2.53
N LEU A 106 7.61 4.98 -3.29
CA LEU A 106 7.27 6.36 -2.94
C LEU A 106 5.85 6.37 -2.39
N ALA A 107 5.69 6.71 -1.13
CA ALA A 107 4.44 6.56 -0.39
C ALA A 107 3.85 7.90 0.04
N ASN A 108 2.52 7.99 0.03
CA ASN A 108 1.76 9.14 0.46
C ASN A 108 0.44 8.69 1.08
N THR A 109 0.00 9.38 2.13
CA THR A 109 -1.33 9.19 2.74
C THR A 109 -2.05 10.53 2.81
N VAL A 110 -3.30 10.56 2.35
CA VAL A 110 -4.15 11.76 2.37
C VAL A 110 -5.50 11.40 3.01
N ASN A 111 -5.99 12.26 3.89
CA ASN A 111 -7.31 12.10 4.50
C ASN A 111 -8.34 12.99 3.80
N PHE A 112 -9.49 12.40 3.52
CA PHE A 112 -10.69 13.08 3.01
C PHE A 112 -11.77 12.95 4.08
N ALA A 113 -12.02 14.03 4.78
CA ALA A 113 -13.00 14.06 5.88
C ALA A 113 -14.14 15.04 5.60
#